data_e2f0ef7c0fb9c0c718236145ea5aa686
#
_entry.id   e2f0ef7c0fb9c0c718236145ea5aa686
#
_cell.length_a   1.000
_cell.length_b   1.000
_cell.length_c   1.000
_cell.angle_alpha   90.00
_cell.angle_beta   90.00
_cell.angle_gamma   90.00
#
_symmetry.space_group_name_H-M   'P 1'
#
loop_
_entity.id
_entity.type
_entity.pdbx_description
1 polymer ?
#
loop_
_entity_poly.entity_id
_entity_poly.type
_entity_poly.pdbx_seq_one_letter_code
_entity_poly.pdbx_strand_id
1 'polypeptide(L)'
;MAAIMKMKIGIFIFLSGWFFRSSTAQVEELTEKFVTDRGENSWLVMFYAPWCGHCKKMNPAFHRVGLELKDSDIRVGKVDCTLYQSLAHMFEVRGFPTIKFIRGNKAYTHRGERSKEDILEFAYRAHGPVVRNITSLGRFHEIRSQHSSGVFFLYVGEPDVYGTLFNKYSAIAEKYRVQSYFYSATKRVLPGDVKVESFPSVHVFKDKKMFTFEGEVEEESAEEMIKIEETVQPKADGDSMSTSDSSETCSVEGDSCTKSAPSAEDEKKSDADGAATKSELEKWINVERFLAFPRVQGANLNEYAAAKKLLVMFMVNTEDKDNKEKQERVKAMGELLAMEKIEQYHDSFQFIWMGDTESGNSITMSELTTPNLLVLNPETQLYYLPREPVEDMPLDVLEKFLVDVKEEKIEAHGGTGFLQRVKRLLYDIFTTLLSIWQSSRILFFVMFGIPTAIISIVCYGLCCMETSDEEYTEEEEEEEPAIERNAVELEDAEMLKIGAKETPTIPKSPDDKKND
;
A
#
# COMPACT_ATOMS: atom_id res chain seq x y z
N MET A 1 13.57 56.98 -42.41
CA MET A 1 14.32 56.20 -41.40
C MET A 1 13.52 55.90 -40.13
N ALA A 2 12.68 56.76 -39.61
CA ALA A 2 11.91 56.52 -38.36
C ALA A 2 10.84 55.42 -38.45
N ALA A 3 10.22 55.18 -39.63
CA ALA A 3 9.19 54.17 -39.81
C ALA A 3 9.75 52.72 -39.83
N ILE A 4 10.96 52.53 -40.39
CA ILE A 4 11.63 51.23 -40.47
C ILE A 4 12.16 50.80 -39.07
N MET A 5 12.52 51.79 -38.23
CA MET A 5 12.99 51.54 -36.88
C MET A 5 11.84 51.12 -35.92
N LYS A 6 10.63 51.69 -36.10
CA LYS A 6 9.44 51.31 -35.34
C LYS A 6 8.93 49.90 -35.69
N MET A 7 9.08 49.46 -36.94
CA MET A 7 8.68 48.13 -37.39
C MET A 7 9.63 47.03 -36.89
N LYS A 8 10.94 47.28 -36.77
CA LYS A 8 11.93 46.35 -36.20
C LYS A 8 11.76 46.16 -34.70
N ILE A 9 11.37 47.21 -33.95
CA ILE A 9 11.10 47.14 -32.52
C ILE A 9 9.80 46.34 -32.25
N GLY A 10 8.75 46.53 -33.08
CA GLY A 10 7.50 45.78 -32.95
C GLY A 10 7.65 44.28 -33.20
N ILE A 11 8.49 43.88 -34.19
CA ILE A 11 8.78 42.47 -34.48
C ILE A 11 9.64 41.81 -33.36
N PHE A 12 10.56 42.57 -32.76
CA PHE A 12 11.38 42.07 -31.66
C PHE A 12 10.56 41.84 -30.35
N ILE A 13 9.55 42.68 -30.08
CA ILE A 13 8.63 42.50 -28.94
C ILE A 13 7.67 41.34 -29.21
N PHE A 14 7.25 41.09 -30.45
CA PHE A 14 6.38 39.96 -30.79
C PHE A 14 7.11 38.62 -30.77
N LEU A 15 8.40 38.57 -31.12
CA LEU A 15 9.23 37.36 -31.07
C LEU A 15 9.72 37.05 -29.64
N SER A 16 9.90 38.05 -28.78
CA SER A 16 10.26 37.83 -27.38
C SER A 16 9.05 37.41 -26.49
N GLY A 17 7.83 37.74 -26.90
CA GLY A 17 6.60 37.30 -26.20
C GLY A 17 6.26 35.82 -26.40
N TRP A 18 6.86 35.13 -27.36
CA TRP A 18 6.58 33.72 -27.62
C TRP A 18 7.57 32.76 -26.96
N PHE A 19 8.62 33.27 -26.29
CA PHE A 19 9.61 32.45 -25.60
C PHE A 19 9.44 32.41 -24.07
N PHE A 20 8.48 33.13 -23.49
CA PHE A 20 8.05 32.95 -22.10
C PHE A 20 6.92 31.91 -22.06
N ARG A 21 7.21 30.67 -22.47
CA ARG A 21 6.46 29.54 -21.99
C ARG A 21 6.80 29.43 -20.50
N SER A 22 5.95 30.03 -19.67
CA SER A 22 6.02 29.88 -18.22
C SER A 22 6.30 28.41 -17.92
N SER A 23 7.45 28.14 -17.33
CA SER A 23 7.77 26.89 -16.68
C SER A 23 6.84 26.79 -15.46
N THR A 24 5.60 26.41 -15.73
CA THR A 24 4.61 26.14 -14.69
C THR A 24 5.03 24.94 -13.88
N ALA A 25 4.67 24.98 -12.63
CA ALA A 25 5.03 24.05 -11.56
C ALA A 25 5.20 22.60 -12.05
N GLN A 26 6.38 22.04 -11.81
CA GLN A 26 6.74 20.67 -12.16
C GLN A 26 5.92 19.60 -11.44
N VAL A 27 5.21 20.00 -10.39
CA VAL A 27 4.24 19.17 -9.65
C VAL A 27 2.93 19.95 -9.58
N GLU A 28 1.90 19.44 -10.25
CA GLU A 28 0.60 20.09 -10.34
C GLU A 28 -0.24 19.78 -9.11
N GLU A 29 -0.93 20.80 -8.56
CA GLU A 29 -1.99 20.58 -7.56
C GLU A 29 -3.26 20.10 -8.28
N LEU A 30 -3.70 18.89 -7.96
CA LEU A 30 -4.83 18.24 -8.61
C LEU A 30 -6.10 18.43 -7.77
N THR A 31 -7.21 18.66 -8.47
CA THR A 31 -8.54 18.85 -7.90
C THR A 31 -9.48 17.73 -8.39
N GLU A 32 -10.76 17.76 -8.02
CA GLU A 32 -11.76 16.79 -8.50
C GLU A 32 -11.84 16.70 -10.03
N LYS A 33 -11.51 17.78 -10.74
CA LYS A 33 -11.44 17.78 -12.21
C LYS A 33 -10.40 16.82 -12.78
N PHE A 34 -9.46 16.38 -11.95
CA PHE A 34 -8.45 15.39 -12.37
C PHE A 34 -9.07 14.14 -12.97
N VAL A 35 -10.21 13.69 -12.45
CA VAL A 35 -10.89 12.48 -12.94
C VAL A 35 -11.32 12.63 -14.41
N THR A 36 -11.83 13.80 -14.78
CA THR A 36 -12.29 14.11 -16.13
C THR A 36 -11.15 14.54 -17.06
N ASP A 37 -10.19 15.30 -16.53
CA ASP A 37 -9.17 15.99 -17.34
C ASP A 37 -7.93 15.13 -17.58
N ARG A 38 -7.73 14.03 -16.81
CA ARG A 38 -6.54 13.17 -16.95
C ARG A 38 -6.44 12.47 -18.30
N GLY A 39 -7.60 12.10 -18.92
CA GLY A 39 -7.66 11.34 -20.16
C GLY A 39 -6.79 10.07 -20.11
N GLU A 40 -6.12 9.74 -21.22
CA GLU A 40 -5.17 8.62 -21.34
C GLU A 40 -3.73 9.00 -20.98
N ASN A 41 -3.51 10.21 -20.45
CA ASN A 41 -2.17 10.67 -20.06
C ASN A 41 -1.64 9.82 -18.87
N SER A 42 -0.33 9.68 -18.84
CA SER A 42 0.38 9.04 -17.74
C SER A 42 0.62 10.04 -16.62
N TRP A 43 0.18 9.72 -15.42
CA TRP A 43 0.30 10.55 -14.25
C TRP A 43 1.00 9.83 -13.09
N LEU A 44 1.95 10.51 -12.49
CA LEU A 44 2.51 10.13 -11.18
C LEU A 44 1.91 11.05 -10.12
N VAL A 45 1.11 10.50 -9.22
CA VAL A 45 0.31 11.29 -8.26
C VAL A 45 0.65 10.92 -6.83
N MET A 46 0.96 11.94 -6.01
CA MET A 46 1.11 11.82 -4.57
C MET A 46 -0.17 12.25 -3.86
N PHE A 47 -0.80 11.33 -3.17
CA PHE A 47 -1.93 11.58 -2.28
C PHE A 47 -1.39 11.91 -0.88
N TYR A 48 -1.75 13.08 -0.35
CA TYR A 48 -1.17 13.58 0.89
C TYR A 48 -2.20 14.30 1.79
N ALA A 49 -1.79 14.58 3.03
CA ALA A 49 -2.48 15.49 3.92
C ALA A 49 -1.49 16.57 4.44
N PRO A 50 -1.88 17.87 4.55
CA PRO A 50 -0.99 18.97 4.96
C PRO A 50 -0.39 18.80 6.36
N TRP A 51 -1.13 18.16 7.27
CA TRP A 51 -0.70 17.89 8.64
C TRP A 51 0.22 16.67 8.77
N CYS A 52 0.34 15.84 7.73
CA CYS A 52 1.11 14.59 7.77
C CYS A 52 2.63 14.85 7.76
N GLY A 53 3.32 14.48 8.83
CA GLY A 53 4.78 14.64 8.97
C GLY A 53 5.58 13.84 7.93
N HIS A 54 5.16 12.61 7.60
CA HIS A 54 5.79 11.79 6.56
C HIS A 54 5.64 12.40 5.16
N CYS A 55 4.50 13.04 4.88
CA CYS A 55 4.28 13.77 3.62
C CYS A 55 5.24 14.95 3.49
N LYS A 56 5.43 15.71 4.58
CA LYS A 56 6.37 16.84 4.61
C LYS A 56 7.82 16.38 4.36
N LYS A 57 8.25 15.26 4.96
CA LYS A 57 9.59 14.68 4.75
C LYS A 57 9.80 14.22 3.30
N MET A 58 8.76 13.69 2.64
CA MET A 58 8.85 13.17 1.28
C MET A 58 8.73 14.24 0.19
N ASN A 59 8.06 15.35 0.49
CA ASN A 59 7.77 16.40 -0.48
C ASN A 59 9.01 16.90 -1.27
N PRO A 60 10.20 17.11 -0.65
CA PRO A 60 11.39 17.51 -1.39
C PRO A 60 11.87 16.47 -2.40
N ALA A 61 11.78 15.17 -2.07
CA ALA A 61 12.13 14.09 -2.99
C ALA A 61 11.13 14.03 -4.17
N PHE A 62 9.84 14.16 -3.89
CA PHE A 62 8.79 14.15 -4.91
C PHE A 62 8.89 15.36 -5.86
N HIS A 63 9.27 16.54 -5.35
CA HIS A 63 9.55 17.69 -6.21
C HIS A 63 10.74 17.45 -7.15
N ARG A 64 11.81 16.80 -6.68
CA ARG A 64 12.95 16.42 -7.55
C ARG A 64 12.54 15.41 -8.62
N VAL A 65 11.62 14.49 -8.29
CA VAL A 65 11.01 13.59 -9.29
C VAL A 65 10.26 14.38 -10.37
N GLY A 66 9.45 15.37 -9.97
CA GLY A 66 8.76 16.26 -10.92
C GLY A 66 9.72 17.04 -11.82
N LEU A 67 10.89 17.47 -11.31
CA LEU A 67 11.93 18.11 -12.09
C LEU A 67 12.52 17.17 -13.15
N GLU A 68 12.79 15.94 -12.79
CA GLU A 68 13.38 14.94 -13.69
C GLU A 68 12.41 14.51 -14.80
N LEU A 69 11.13 14.40 -14.45
CA LEU A 69 10.08 13.95 -15.40
C LEU A 69 9.49 15.07 -16.25
N LYS A 70 9.94 16.33 -16.08
CA LYS A 70 9.34 17.50 -16.77
C LYS A 70 9.33 17.42 -18.30
N ASP A 71 10.35 16.76 -18.88
CA ASP A 71 10.53 16.60 -20.32
C ASP A 71 10.09 15.21 -20.82
N SER A 72 9.44 14.42 -19.94
CA SER A 72 8.89 13.09 -20.26
C SER A 72 7.37 13.17 -20.52
N ASP A 73 6.79 12.07 -21.01
CA ASP A 73 5.35 11.92 -21.20
C ASP A 73 4.60 11.64 -19.89
N ILE A 74 5.29 11.69 -18.74
CA ILE A 74 4.71 11.44 -17.42
C ILE A 74 4.46 12.77 -16.72
N ARG A 75 3.20 13.11 -16.51
CA ARG A 75 2.81 14.27 -15.71
C ARG A 75 2.90 13.95 -14.23
N VAL A 76 3.29 14.94 -13.43
CA VAL A 76 3.46 14.76 -11.98
C VAL A 76 2.53 15.69 -11.23
N GLY A 77 1.75 15.13 -10.31
CA GLY A 77 0.79 15.89 -9.55
C GLY A 77 0.65 15.42 -8.10
N LYS A 78 -0.04 16.20 -7.30
CA LYS A 78 -0.38 15.83 -5.92
C LYS A 78 -1.81 16.23 -5.58
N VAL A 79 -2.44 15.45 -4.70
CA VAL A 79 -3.83 15.63 -4.27
C VAL A 79 -3.84 15.86 -2.76
N ASP A 80 -4.43 16.95 -2.33
CA ASP A 80 -4.76 17.17 -0.92
C ASP A 80 -6.03 16.39 -0.56
N CYS A 81 -5.84 15.24 0.11
CA CYS A 81 -6.94 14.36 0.48
C CYS A 81 -7.81 14.91 1.63
N THR A 82 -7.41 15.99 2.27
CA THR A 82 -8.26 16.67 3.26
C THR A 82 -9.32 17.54 2.59
N LEU A 83 -9.03 18.04 1.39
CA LEU A 83 -9.95 18.80 0.55
C LEU A 83 -10.74 17.90 -0.40
N TYR A 84 -10.09 16.88 -0.98
CA TYR A 84 -10.66 16.02 -2.03
C TYR A 84 -10.74 14.57 -1.56
N GLN A 85 -11.57 14.31 -0.55
CA GLN A 85 -11.77 12.97 0.02
C GLN A 85 -12.33 11.97 -0.98
N SER A 86 -13.17 12.44 -1.91
CA SER A 86 -13.72 11.65 -3.01
C SER A 86 -12.62 11.01 -3.86
N LEU A 87 -11.55 11.75 -4.17
CA LEU A 87 -10.40 11.23 -4.91
C LEU A 87 -9.63 10.18 -4.11
N ALA A 88 -9.41 10.44 -2.81
CA ALA A 88 -8.75 9.46 -1.95
C ALA A 88 -9.51 8.13 -1.91
N HIS A 89 -10.84 8.18 -1.83
CA HIS A 89 -11.70 7.00 -1.84
C HIS A 89 -11.69 6.29 -3.20
N MET A 90 -11.85 7.05 -4.29
CA MET A 90 -11.85 6.52 -5.66
C MET A 90 -10.55 5.77 -6.00
N PHE A 91 -9.41 6.29 -5.54
CA PHE A 91 -8.10 5.68 -5.74
C PHE A 91 -7.66 4.78 -4.58
N GLU A 92 -8.57 4.35 -3.70
CA GLU A 92 -8.30 3.42 -2.60
C GLU A 92 -7.09 3.82 -1.75
N VAL A 93 -6.99 5.10 -1.38
CA VAL A 93 -5.91 5.62 -0.56
C VAL A 93 -6.23 5.35 0.91
N ARG A 94 -5.49 4.44 1.54
CA ARG A 94 -5.70 4.03 2.93
C ARG A 94 -4.80 4.77 3.94
N GLY A 95 -3.80 5.52 3.47
CA GLY A 95 -2.85 6.23 4.33
C GLY A 95 -2.01 7.24 3.57
N PHE A 96 -1.27 8.08 4.28
CA PHE A 96 -0.47 9.16 3.69
C PHE A 96 1.01 9.07 4.07
N PRO A 97 1.93 9.39 3.14
CA PRO A 97 1.70 9.63 1.71
C PRO A 97 1.49 8.30 0.95
N THR A 98 0.63 8.31 -0.06
CA THR A 98 0.51 7.23 -1.05
C THR A 98 0.87 7.79 -2.42
N ILE A 99 1.77 7.12 -3.15
CA ILE A 99 2.10 7.45 -4.53
C ILE A 99 1.47 6.43 -5.46
N LYS A 100 0.81 6.92 -6.51
CA LYS A 100 0.22 6.07 -7.55
C LYS A 100 0.65 6.55 -8.94
N PHE A 101 0.89 5.59 -9.83
CA PHE A 101 0.99 5.84 -11.25
C PHE A 101 -0.37 5.51 -11.89
N ILE A 102 -0.94 6.48 -12.62
CA ILE A 102 -2.31 6.41 -13.15
C ILE A 102 -2.26 6.62 -14.66
N ARG A 103 -2.86 5.72 -15.42
CA ARG A 103 -3.00 5.83 -16.88
C ARG A 103 -4.34 5.21 -17.30
N GLY A 104 -5.21 6.02 -17.89
CA GLY A 104 -6.58 5.58 -18.19
C GLY A 104 -7.27 5.04 -16.94
N ASN A 105 -7.74 3.82 -16.99
CA ASN A 105 -8.41 3.14 -15.87
C ASN A 105 -7.46 2.33 -14.97
N LYS A 106 -6.16 2.26 -15.31
CA LYS A 106 -5.17 1.52 -14.52
C LYS A 106 -4.50 2.43 -13.50
N ALA A 107 -4.40 1.97 -12.26
CA ALA A 107 -3.68 2.66 -11.20
C ALA A 107 -2.76 1.67 -10.46
N TYR A 108 -1.47 1.97 -10.42
CA TYR A 108 -0.47 1.17 -9.73
C TYR A 108 0.02 1.91 -8.50
N THR A 109 0.14 1.22 -7.37
CA THR A 109 0.60 1.82 -6.11
C THR A 109 2.09 1.55 -5.92
N HIS A 110 2.85 2.60 -5.64
CA HIS A 110 4.25 2.49 -5.24
C HIS A 110 4.35 1.96 -3.81
N ARG A 111 5.14 0.91 -3.61
CA ARG A 111 5.36 0.26 -2.31
C ARG A 111 6.83 0.22 -1.89
N GLY A 112 7.72 0.78 -2.73
CA GLY A 112 9.16 0.82 -2.50
C GLY A 112 9.61 1.90 -1.54
N GLU A 113 10.91 2.18 -1.58
CA GLU A 113 11.52 3.26 -0.81
C GLU A 113 11.02 4.63 -1.26
N ARG A 114 11.02 5.58 -0.34
CA ARG A 114 10.59 6.95 -0.62
C ARG A 114 11.72 7.83 -1.12
N SER A 115 12.73 7.23 -1.75
CA SER A 115 13.82 7.94 -2.41
C SER A 115 13.40 8.47 -3.78
N LYS A 116 14.10 9.49 -4.29
CA LYS A 116 13.85 10.01 -5.64
C LYS A 116 14.06 8.92 -6.69
N GLU A 117 15.12 8.16 -6.54
CA GLU A 117 15.57 7.13 -7.46
C GLU A 117 14.53 6.01 -7.59
N ASP A 118 14.02 5.52 -6.47
CA ASP A 118 13.05 4.43 -6.45
C ASP A 118 11.68 4.85 -7.02
N ILE A 119 11.24 6.09 -6.72
CA ILE A 119 10.01 6.65 -7.29
C ILE A 119 10.13 6.84 -8.81
N LEU A 120 11.28 7.30 -9.31
CA LEU A 120 11.52 7.43 -10.76
C LEU A 120 11.53 6.09 -11.44
N GLU A 121 12.20 5.11 -10.86
CA GLU A 121 12.25 3.75 -11.41
C GLU A 121 10.86 3.11 -11.47
N PHE A 122 10.06 3.27 -10.40
CA PHE A 122 8.66 2.88 -10.41
C PHE A 122 7.86 3.55 -11.54
N ALA A 123 8.01 4.87 -11.74
CA ALA A 123 7.31 5.60 -12.78
C ALA A 123 7.71 5.10 -14.19
N TYR A 124 9.01 4.85 -14.43
CA TYR A 124 9.49 4.33 -15.71
C TYR A 124 9.05 2.88 -15.96
N ARG A 125 8.99 2.03 -14.93
CA ARG A 125 8.43 0.68 -15.05
C ARG A 125 6.96 0.74 -15.43
N ALA A 126 6.18 1.55 -14.72
CA ALA A 126 4.74 1.67 -14.94
C ALA A 126 4.36 2.31 -16.28
N HIS A 127 5.17 3.27 -16.76
CA HIS A 127 4.94 3.98 -18.04
C HIS A 127 5.29 3.14 -19.26
N GLY A 128 6.40 2.40 -19.22
CA GLY A 128 6.94 1.67 -20.36
C GLY A 128 6.08 0.49 -20.84
N PRO A 129 6.46 -0.17 -21.92
CA PRO A 129 5.80 -1.40 -22.34
C PRO A 129 5.95 -2.50 -21.29
N VAL A 130 5.01 -3.43 -21.28
CA VAL A 130 4.99 -4.57 -20.32
C VAL A 130 6.22 -5.43 -20.50
N VAL A 131 6.46 -5.87 -21.74
CA VAL A 131 7.65 -6.60 -22.14
C VAL A 131 8.43 -5.73 -23.13
N ARG A 132 9.71 -5.48 -22.84
CA ARG A 132 10.60 -4.65 -23.62
C ARG A 132 11.45 -5.53 -24.54
N ASN A 133 11.39 -5.28 -25.85
CA ASN A 133 12.17 -6.05 -26.81
C ASN A 133 13.64 -5.58 -26.86
N ILE A 134 14.58 -6.53 -26.76
CA ILE A 134 16.02 -6.30 -26.92
C ILE A 134 16.39 -6.58 -28.35
N THR A 135 16.79 -5.55 -29.09
CA THR A 135 17.03 -5.60 -30.54
C THR A 135 18.50 -5.79 -30.93
N SER A 136 19.43 -5.62 -29.98
CA SER A 136 20.87 -5.72 -30.26
C SER A 136 21.67 -6.18 -29.05
N LEU A 137 22.84 -6.77 -29.32
CA LEU A 137 23.79 -7.16 -28.29
C LEU A 137 24.25 -5.97 -27.41
N GLY A 138 24.48 -4.80 -28.01
CA GLY A 138 24.83 -3.60 -27.29
C GLY A 138 23.76 -3.18 -26.28
N ARG A 139 22.47 -3.25 -26.69
CA ARG A 139 21.35 -2.95 -25.80
C ARG A 139 21.25 -3.97 -24.67
N PHE A 140 21.54 -5.24 -24.92
CA PHE A 140 21.58 -6.25 -23.85
C PHE A 140 22.64 -5.91 -22.79
N HIS A 141 23.87 -5.55 -23.22
CA HIS A 141 24.93 -5.16 -22.28
C HIS A 141 24.57 -3.92 -21.48
N GLU A 142 23.93 -2.93 -22.12
CA GLU A 142 23.44 -1.73 -21.44
C GLU A 142 22.41 -2.08 -20.36
N ILE A 143 21.41 -2.90 -20.69
CA ILE A 143 20.38 -3.36 -19.74
C ILE A 143 21.04 -4.13 -18.57
N ARG A 144 21.95 -5.05 -18.86
CA ARG A 144 22.68 -5.81 -17.82
C ARG A 144 23.51 -4.90 -16.91
N SER A 145 24.07 -3.81 -17.45
CA SER A 145 24.80 -2.80 -16.67
C SER A 145 23.82 -1.95 -15.82
N GLN A 146 22.71 -1.49 -16.41
CA GLN A 146 21.69 -0.70 -15.71
C GLN A 146 21.08 -1.47 -14.53
N HIS A 147 20.84 -2.79 -14.71
CA HIS A 147 20.28 -3.67 -13.68
C HIS A 147 21.35 -4.51 -12.96
N SER A 148 22.59 -4.03 -12.86
CA SER A 148 23.68 -4.77 -12.20
C SER A 148 23.42 -5.07 -10.72
N SER A 149 22.62 -4.25 -10.03
CA SER A 149 22.15 -4.43 -8.66
C SER A 149 20.64 -4.62 -8.57
N GLY A 150 19.98 -5.00 -9.67
CA GLY A 150 18.55 -5.19 -9.78
C GLY A 150 18.20 -6.58 -10.30
N VAL A 151 16.90 -6.79 -10.53
CA VAL A 151 16.34 -8.02 -11.09
C VAL A 151 15.62 -7.71 -12.38
N PHE A 152 15.87 -8.51 -13.41
CA PHE A 152 15.06 -8.47 -14.62
C PHE A 152 14.83 -9.87 -15.18
N PHE A 153 13.67 -10.06 -15.81
CA PHE A 153 13.29 -11.29 -16.49
C PHE A 153 13.51 -11.17 -17.99
N LEU A 154 13.89 -12.28 -18.61
CA LEU A 154 14.14 -12.37 -20.04
C LEU A 154 13.45 -13.60 -20.63
N TYR A 155 12.51 -13.36 -21.54
CA TYR A 155 12.01 -14.38 -22.45
C TYR A 155 12.94 -14.48 -23.65
N VAL A 156 13.37 -15.69 -24.01
CA VAL A 156 14.18 -15.95 -25.20
C VAL A 156 13.40 -16.86 -26.15
N GLY A 157 13.10 -16.31 -27.33
CA GLY A 157 12.31 -17.02 -28.35
C GLY A 157 12.28 -16.25 -29.67
N GLU A 158 11.74 -16.87 -30.70
CA GLU A 158 11.53 -16.20 -31.99
C GLU A 158 10.30 -15.28 -31.91
N PRO A 159 10.39 -14.04 -32.42
CA PRO A 159 9.32 -13.04 -32.27
C PRO A 159 8.05 -13.37 -33.09
N ASP A 160 8.18 -14.19 -34.13
CA ASP A 160 7.08 -14.49 -35.05
C ASP A 160 6.20 -15.68 -34.57
N VAL A 161 6.63 -16.35 -33.50
CA VAL A 161 5.90 -17.47 -32.89
C VAL A 161 5.59 -17.11 -31.44
N TYR A 162 4.56 -16.28 -31.26
CA TYR A 162 4.00 -16.03 -29.93
C TYR A 162 3.27 -17.29 -29.47
N GLY A 163 4.03 -18.23 -28.90
CA GLY A 163 3.49 -19.45 -28.32
C GLY A 163 2.87 -19.19 -26.95
N THR A 164 2.24 -20.23 -26.43
CA THR A 164 1.58 -20.24 -25.10
C THR A 164 2.48 -19.67 -23.99
N LEU A 165 3.80 -20.02 -24.00
CA LEU A 165 4.77 -19.53 -23.03
C LEU A 165 4.92 -18.00 -23.04
N PHE A 166 4.98 -17.36 -24.23
CA PHE A 166 5.09 -15.90 -24.32
C PHE A 166 3.84 -15.21 -23.82
N ASN A 167 2.67 -15.74 -24.14
CA ASN A 167 1.39 -15.16 -23.70
C ASN A 167 1.27 -15.22 -22.17
N LYS A 168 1.58 -16.38 -21.56
CA LYS A 168 1.64 -16.54 -20.10
C LYS A 168 2.68 -15.59 -19.48
N TYR A 169 3.89 -15.52 -20.05
CA TYR A 169 4.94 -14.60 -19.61
C TYR A 169 4.49 -13.14 -19.66
N SER A 170 3.85 -12.71 -20.74
CA SER A 170 3.36 -11.34 -20.92
C SER A 170 2.22 -11.00 -19.94
N ALA A 171 1.30 -11.92 -19.69
CA ALA A 171 0.24 -11.75 -18.70
C ALA A 171 0.80 -11.59 -17.27
N ILE A 172 1.77 -12.42 -16.92
CA ILE A 172 2.47 -12.34 -15.63
C ILE A 172 3.29 -11.05 -15.54
N ALA A 173 3.96 -10.66 -16.62
CA ALA A 173 4.70 -9.42 -16.69
C ALA A 173 3.81 -8.19 -16.45
N GLU A 174 2.56 -8.17 -16.96
CA GLU A 174 1.60 -7.07 -16.65
C GLU A 174 1.30 -7.01 -15.16
N LYS A 175 1.15 -8.14 -14.48
CA LYS A 175 0.87 -8.22 -13.05
C LYS A 175 2.04 -7.69 -12.19
N TYR A 176 3.28 -8.00 -12.58
CA TYR A 176 4.49 -7.67 -11.82
C TYR A 176 5.28 -6.49 -12.40
N ARG A 177 4.75 -5.77 -13.41
CA ARG A 177 5.47 -4.72 -14.15
C ARG A 177 6.04 -3.58 -13.30
N VAL A 178 5.38 -3.26 -12.17
CA VAL A 178 5.84 -2.19 -11.26
C VAL A 178 6.88 -2.68 -10.25
N GLN A 179 7.10 -4.00 -10.17
CA GLN A 179 8.03 -4.63 -9.25
C GLN A 179 9.32 -5.08 -9.94
N SER A 180 9.22 -5.50 -11.21
CA SER A 180 10.35 -6.03 -11.98
C SER A 180 10.30 -5.58 -13.44
N TYR A 181 11.44 -5.65 -14.11
CA TYR A 181 11.54 -5.44 -15.55
C TYR A 181 11.41 -6.75 -16.29
N PHE A 182 10.66 -6.72 -17.41
CA PHE A 182 10.44 -7.86 -18.29
C PHE A 182 10.93 -7.54 -19.69
N TYR A 183 11.76 -8.41 -20.23
CA TYR A 183 12.35 -8.27 -21.56
C TYR A 183 12.08 -9.49 -22.41
N SER A 184 12.15 -9.30 -23.72
CA SER A 184 12.19 -10.38 -24.71
C SER A 184 13.39 -10.21 -25.62
N ALA A 185 13.97 -11.31 -26.07
CA ALA A 185 15.10 -11.32 -27.00
C ALA A 185 15.07 -12.54 -27.90
N THR A 186 15.69 -12.44 -29.07
CA THR A 186 16.05 -13.58 -29.88
C THR A 186 17.45 -14.09 -29.50
N LYS A 187 17.74 -15.36 -29.76
CA LYS A 187 19.07 -15.95 -29.51
C LYS A 187 20.21 -15.14 -30.12
N ARG A 188 19.97 -14.48 -31.26
CA ARG A 188 21.00 -13.75 -32.04
C ARG A 188 21.55 -12.53 -31.32
N VAL A 189 20.79 -11.94 -30.41
CA VAL A 189 21.19 -10.73 -29.69
C VAL A 189 21.78 -11.01 -28.31
N LEU A 190 21.90 -12.28 -27.92
CA LEU A 190 22.49 -12.68 -26.65
C LEU A 190 24.02 -12.86 -26.77
N PRO A 191 24.78 -12.46 -25.76
CA PRO A 191 26.21 -12.71 -25.72
C PRO A 191 26.52 -14.19 -25.51
N GLY A 192 27.71 -14.64 -25.89
CA GLY A 192 28.10 -16.06 -25.81
C GLY A 192 28.27 -16.61 -24.38
N ASP A 193 28.34 -15.75 -23.37
CA ASP A 193 28.36 -16.13 -21.96
C ASP A 193 26.97 -16.50 -21.42
N VAL A 194 25.89 -16.10 -22.12
CA VAL A 194 24.51 -16.47 -21.80
C VAL A 194 24.17 -17.78 -22.49
N LYS A 195 24.29 -18.88 -21.74
CA LYS A 195 23.97 -20.22 -22.25
C LYS A 195 22.46 -20.44 -22.14
N VAL A 196 21.82 -20.61 -23.28
CA VAL A 196 20.40 -20.96 -23.39
C VAL A 196 20.31 -22.33 -24.04
N GLU A 197 19.84 -23.35 -23.31
CA GLU A 197 19.81 -24.76 -23.72
C GLU A 197 18.55 -25.08 -24.50
N SER A 198 17.41 -24.52 -24.12
CA SER A 198 16.10 -24.77 -24.75
C SER A 198 15.44 -23.48 -25.27
N PHE A 199 14.57 -23.60 -26.26
CA PHE A 199 13.80 -22.49 -26.87
C PHE A 199 12.35 -22.95 -27.12
N PRO A 200 11.35 -22.15 -26.76
CA PRO A 200 11.44 -20.89 -26.00
C PRO A 200 11.76 -21.13 -24.54
N SER A 201 12.35 -20.12 -23.84
CA SER A 201 12.73 -20.24 -22.45
C SER A 201 12.59 -18.90 -21.71
N VAL A 202 12.46 -18.96 -20.38
CA VAL A 202 12.39 -17.80 -19.50
C VAL A 202 13.55 -17.83 -18.51
N HIS A 203 14.20 -16.69 -18.37
CA HIS A 203 15.37 -16.53 -17.50
C HIS A 203 15.17 -15.34 -16.58
N VAL A 204 15.83 -15.36 -15.41
CA VAL A 204 15.99 -14.21 -14.53
C VAL A 204 17.47 -13.90 -14.37
N PHE A 205 17.79 -12.61 -14.44
CA PHE A 205 19.11 -12.08 -14.13
C PHE A 205 19.03 -11.32 -12.81
N LYS A 206 19.78 -11.78 -11.82
CA LYS A 206 19.89 -11.13 -10.50
C LYS A 206 21.25 -11.45 -9.88
N ASP A 207 21.77 -10.54 -9.09
CA ASP A 207 23.02 -10.73 -8.34
C ASP A 207 24.18 -11.26 -9.23
N LYS A 208 24.26 -10.75 -10.48
CA LYS A 208 25.23 -11.13 -11.52
C LYS A 208 25.13 -12.60 -11.99
N LYS A 209 24.12 -13.35 -11.56
CA LYS A 209 23.83 -14.73 -11.97
C LYS A 209 22.56 -14.79 -12.84
N MET A 210 22.42 -15.89 -13.57
CA MET A 210 21.25 -16.20 -14.37
C MET A 210 20.63 -17.51 -13.87
N PHE A 211 19.31 -17.51 -13.66
CA PHE A 211 18.54 -18.72 -13.37
C PHE A 211 17.52 -18.93 -14.48
N THR A 212 17.28 -20.19 -14.82
CA THR A 212 16.36 -20.59 -15.89
C THR A 212 15.11 -21.22 -15.29
N PHE A 213 13.96 -20.92 -15.86
CA PHE A 213 12.73 -21.62 -15.52
C PHE A 213 12.75 -23.03 -16.13
N GLU A 214 12.63 -24.05 -15.29
CA GLU A 214 12.68 -25.47 -15.69
C GLU A 214 11.30 -26.16 -15.63
N GLY A 215 10.24 -25.42 -15.26
CA GLY A 215 8.89 -25.96 -15.14
C GLY A 215 8.24 -26.25 -16.49
N GLU A 216 7.29 -27.17 -16.50
CA GLU A 216 6.44 -27.43 -17.66
C GLU A 216 5.43 -26.30 -17.86
N VAL A 217 5.24 -25.89 -19.11
CA VAL A 217 4.19 -24.93 -19.48
C VAL A 217 2.93 -25.74 -19.77
N GLU A 218 2.01 -25.77 -18.83
CA GLU A 218 0.68 -26.37 -19.05
C GLU A 218 0.08 -25.79 -20.34
N GLU A 219 -0.20 -26.66 -21.33
CA GLU A 219 -0.93 -26.28 -22.52
C GLU A 219 -2.39 -26.09 -22.10
N GLU A 220 -2.91 -24.87 -22.21
CA GLU A 220 -4.33 -24.60 -22.02
C GLU A 220 -5.14 -25.42 -23.01
N SER A 221 -6.07 -26.23 -22.51
CA SER A 221 -7.01 -26.94 -23.37
C SER A 221 -7.81 -25.90 -24.17
N ALA A 222 -8.09 -26.22 -25.45
CA ALA A 222 -8.83 -25.30 -26.35
C ALA A 222 -10.16 -24.78 -25.78
N GLU A 223 -10.71 -25.45 -24.76
CA GLU A 223 -11.95 -25.08 -24.06
C GLU A 223 -11.77 -23.89 -23.11
N GLU A 224 -10.58 -23.65 -22.53
CA GLU A 224 -10.30 -22.48 -21.69
C GLU A 224 -10.10 -21.22 -22.53
N MET A 225 -9.52 -21.33 -23.73
CA MET A 225 -9.34 -20.21 -24.65
C MET A 225 -10.67 -19.65 -25.15
N ILE A 226 -11.68 -20.51 -25.37
CA ILE A 226 -13.01 -20.08 -25.81
C ILE A 226 -13.73 -19.26 -24.74
N LYS A 227 -13.56 -19.59 -23.46
CA LYS A 227 -14.15 -18.82 -22.33
C LYS A 227 -13.54 -17.44 -22.15
N ILE A 228 -12.27 -17.27 -22.50
CA ILE A 228 -11.59 -15.95 -22.40
C ILE A 228 -12.03 -15.04 -23.56
N GLU A 229 -12.21 -15.56 -24.76
CA GLU A 229 -12.72 -14.78 -25.90
C GLU A 229 -14.18 -14.33 -25.72
N GLU A 230 -15.05 -15.14 -25.11
CA GLU A 230 -16.44 -14.74 -24.82
C GLU A 230 -16.53 -13.62 -23.75
N THR A 231 -15.53 -13.50 -22.86
CA THR A 231 -15.55 -12.49 -21.78
C THR A 231 -15.00 -11.12 -22.24
N VAL A 232 -14.35 -11.05 -23.40
CA VAL A 232 -13.70 -9.84 -23.94
C VAL A 232 -14.51 -9.13 -25.04
N GLN A 233 -15.64 -9.68 -25.49
CA GLN A 233 -16.48 -8.99 -26.48
C GLN A 233 -17.22 -7.82 -25.84
N PRO A 234 -17.03 -6.57 -26.33
CA PRO A 234 -17.83 -5.43 -25.90
C PRO A 234 -19.27 -5.64 -26.42
N LYS A 235 -20.25 -5.60 -25.53
CA LYS A 235 -21.66 -5.51 -25.92
C LYS A 235 -21.83 -4.28 -26.82
N ALA A 236 -22.04 -4.53 -28.08
CA ALA A 236 -22.51 -3.51 -29.03
C ALA A 236 -23.99 -3.29 -28.76
N ASP A 237 -24.33 -2.13 -28.22
CA ASP A 237 -25.70 -1.63 -28.15
C ASP A 237 -26.15 -1.30 -29.58
N GLY A 238 -26.99 -2.17 -30.12
CA GLY A 238 -27.67 -1.96 -31.37
C GLY A 238 -29.12 -1.60 -31.09
N ASP A 239 -29.43 -0.32 -31.16
CA ASP A 239 -30.82 0.19 -31.28
C ASP A 239 -31.52 -0.40 -32.50
N SER A 240 -32.57 -1.14 -32.30
CA SER A 240 -33.62 -1.31 -33.32
C SER A 240 -34.98 -1.31 -32.67
N MET A 241 -35.66 -0.22 -32.90
CA MET A 241 -37.04 0.13 -32.65
C MET A 241 -37.97 -0.85 -33.37
N SER A 242 -38.82 -1.58 -32.63
CA SER A 242 -40.05 -2.13 -33.19
C SER A 242 -41.16 -2.08 -32.14
N THR A 243 -42.17 -1.28 -32.47
CA THR A 243 -43.47 -1.13 -31.85
C THR A 243 -44.29 -2.41 -31.93
N SER A 244 -44.90 -2.83 -30.81
CA SER A 244 -46.22 -3.49 -30.80
C SER A 244 -46.87 -3.37 -29.45
N ASP A 245 -48.05 -2.78 -29.48
CA ASP A 245 -49.07 -2.67 -28.44
C ASP A 245 -49.43 -4.01 -27.76
N SER A 246 -49.55 -3.96 -26.43
CA SER A 246 -50.69 -4.61 -25.75
C SER A 246 -50.77 -4.14 -24.30
N SER A 247 -51.90 -3.56 -24.01
CA SER A 247 -52.45 -3.14 -22.72
C SER A 247 -52.65 -4.31 -21.77
N GLU A 248 -52.21 -4.18 -20.51
CA GLU A 248 -52.90 -4.79 -19.38
C GLU A 248 -52.72 -3.97 -18.10
N THR A 249 -53.84 -3.81 -17.44
CA THR A 249 -54.21 -2.99 -16.31
C THR A 249 -53.52 -3.41 -15.01
N CYS A 250 -53.04 -2.42 -14.28
CA CYS A 250 -52.52 -2.57 -12.92
C CYS A 250 -53.58 -2.19 -11.90
N SER A 251 -53.96 -3.11 -11.03
CA SER A 251 -54.76 -2.86 -9.84
C SER A 251 -53.86 -2.63 -8.62
N VAL A 252 -54.20 -1.59 -7.88
CA VAL A 252 -53.55 -1.11 -6.67
C VAL A 252 -53.98 -1.95 -5.47
N GLU A 253 -53.04 -2.44 -4.67
CA GLU A 253 -53.18 -2.56 -3.20
C GLU A 253 -51.81 -2.55 -2.53
N GLY A 254 -51.68 -1.76 -1.46
CA GLY A 254 -50.45 -1.43 -0.81
C GLY A 254 -49.92 -2.54 0.11
N ASP A 255 -48.60 -2.54 0.27
CA ASP A 255 -47.99 -2.75 1.58
C ASP A 255 -46.49 -2.36 1.58
N SER A 256 -46.05 -1.89 2.71
CA SER A 256 -44.81 -1.29 3.08
C SER A 256 -43.55 -2.04 2.64
N CYS A 257 -42.65 -1.37 1.92
CA CYS A 257 -41.31 -1.83 1.58
C CYS A 257 -40.31 -1.34 2.65
N THR A 258 -40.01 -2.18 3.62
CA THR A 258 -38.84 -2.00 4.48
C THR A 258 -37.60 -2.56 3.78
N LYS A 259 -36.72 -1.69 3.33
CA LYS A 259 -35.36 -2.06 2.87
C LYS A 259 -34.51 -2.43 4.08
N SER A 260 -34.30 -3.72 4.28
CA SER A 260 -33.24 -4.22 5.15
C SER A 260 -31.89 -4.08 4.45
N ALA A 261 -30.92 -3.44 5.12
CA ALA A 261 -29.54 -3.40 4.71
C ALA A 261 -28.91 -4.81 4.77
N PRO A 262 -28.04 -5.20 3.83
CA PRO A 262 -27.37 -6.49 3.87
C PRO A 262 -26.42 -6.55 5.07
N SER A 263 -26.49 -7.65 5.81
CA SER A 263 -25.65 -7.94 6.97
C SER A 263 -24.22 -8.25 6.54
N ALA A 264 -23.25 -7.87 7.37
CA ALA A 264 -21.80 -8.00 7.18
C ALA A 264 -21.26 -9.45 7.05
N GLU A 265 -22.11 -10.44 6.89
CA GLU A 265 -21.75 -11.85 6.71
C GLU A 265 -21.67 -12.28 5.23
N ASP A 266 -22.23 -11.51 4.31
CA ASP A 266 -22.21 -11.87 2.88
C ASP A 266 -20.94 -11.42 2.13
N GLU A 267 -20.16 -10.49 2.69
CA GLU A 267 -18.86 -10.08 2.11
C GLU A 267 -17.71 -11.08 2.32
N LYS A 268 -17.86 -12.05 3.23
CA LYS A 268 -16.83 -13.07 3.48
C LYS A 268 -16.89 -14.30 2.56
N LYS A 269 -17.90 -14.40 1.73
CA LYS A 269 -18.10 -15.59 0.86
C LYS A 269 -17.63 -15.37 -0.59
N SER A 270 -17.38 -14.13 -1.01
CA SER A 270 -16.90 -13.85 -2.38
C SER A 270 -15.39 -13.97 -2.58
N ASP A 271 -14.59 -14.01 -1.48
CA ASP A 271 -13.13 -14.11 -1.57
C ASP A 271 -12.60 -15.55 -1.51
N ALA A 272 -13.45 -16.55 -1.30
CA ALA A 272 -13.03 -17.95 -1.11
C ALA A 272 -13.06 -18.81 -2.39
N ASP A 273 -13.77 -18.42 -3.44
CA ASP A 273 -13.95 -19.23 -4.65
C ASP A 273 -13.16 -18.76 -5.88
N GLY A 274 -12.27 -17.77 -5.73
CA GLY A 274 -11.48 -17.19 -6.81
C GLY A 274 -9.95 -17.39 -6.71
N ALA A 275 -9.44 -18.29 -5.89
CA ALA A 275 -8.02 -18.64 -5.88
C ALA A 275 -7.72 -19.53 -7.10
N ALA A 276 -7.73 -18.95 -8.31
CA ALA A 276 -7.17 -19.58 -9.50
C ALA A 276 -5.75 -20.04 -9.15
N THR A 277 -5.48 -21.33 -9.33
CA THR A 277 -4.18 -21.94 -9.04
C THR A 277 -3.14 -21.20 -9.87
N LYS A 278 -2.21 -20.49 -9.22
CA LYS A 278 -1.13 -19.77 -9.92
C LYS A 278 -0.35 -20.76 -10.75
N SER A 279 -0.08 -20.42 -12.01
CA SER A 279 0.76 -21.23 -12.89
C SER A 279 2.16 -21.41 -12.27
N GLU A 280 2.87 -22.48 -12.62
CA GLU A 280 4.24 -22.71 -12.13
C GLU A 280 5.17 -21.56 -12.50
N LEU A 281 5.03 -21.01 -13.71
CA LEU A 281 5.79 -19.84 -14.13
C LEU A 281 5.51 -18.62 -13.25
N GLU A 282 4.26 -18.39 -12.84
CA GLU A 282 3.92 -17.27 -11.95
C GLU A 282 4.50 -17.47 -10.55
N LYS A 283 4.45 -18.70 -10.03
CA LYS A 283 5.07 -19.02 -8.73
C LYS A 283 6.57 -18.77 -8.78
N TRP A 284 7.23 -19.23 -9.85
CA TRP A 284 8.67 -19.03 -10.05
C TRP A 284 9.04 -17.55 -10.17
N ILE A 285 8.34 -16.77 -11.02
CA ILE A 285 8.57 -15.33 -11.15
C ILE A 285 8.37 -14.60 -9.81
N ASN A 286 7.33 -14.98 -9.05
CA ASN A 286 7.08 -14.37 -7.73
C ASN A 286 8.21 -14.62 -6.73
N VAL A 287 8.87 -15.76 -6.81
CA VAL A 287 10.02 -16.11 -5.96
C VAL A 287 11.28 -15.40 -6.45
N GLU A 288 11.54 -15.44 -7.77
CA GLU A 288 12.80 -14.97 -8.34
C GLU A 288 12.91 -13.45 -8.48
N ARG A 289 11.81 -12.70 -8.32
CA ARG A 289 11.81 -11.23 -8.43
C ARG A 289 12.55 -10.50 -7.31
N PHE A 290 13.00 -11.19 -6.29
CA PHE A 290 13.74 -10.62 -5.19
C PHE A 290 15.25 -10.82 -5.35
N LEU A 291 16.01 -9.79 -4.94
CA LEU A 291 17.47 -9.87 -4.79
C LEU A 291 17.85 -10.90 -3.70
N ALA A 292 19.06 -11.40 -3.74
CA ALA A 292 19.55 -12.37 -2.76
C ALA A 292 19.64 -11.78 -1.35
N PHE A 293 20.02 -10.47 -1.21
CA PHE A 293 20.14 -9.81 0.09
C PHE A 293 19.64 -8.36 0.08
N PRO A 294 18.33 -8.13 -0.15
CA PRO A 294 17.76 -6.79 -0.20
C PRO A 294 17.62 -6.16 1.19
N ARG A 295 17.63 -4.81 1.22
CA ARG A 295 17.14 -4.05 2.37
C ARG A 295 15.61 -4.10 2.38
N VAL A 296 15.03 -4.49 3.53
CA VAL A 296 13.58 -4.60 3.70
C VAL A 296 13.12 -3.71 4.84
N GLN A 297 11.99 -3.06 4.68
CA GLN A 297 11.28 -2.35 5.73
C GLN A 297 10.08 -3.17 6.18
N GLY A 298 9.61 -2.98 7.40
CA GLY A 298 8.48 -3.73 7.93
C GLY A 298 7.22 -3.70 7.05
N ALA A 299 6.97 -2.57 6.37
CA ALA A 299 5.86 -2.42 5.43
C ALA A 299 5.90 -3.38 4.22
N ASN A 300 7.11 -3.79 3.79
CA ASN A 300 7.32 -4.66 2.63
C ASN A 300 7.58 -6.13 3.00
N LEU A 301 7.71 -6.44 4.28
CA LEU A 301 8.05 -7.80 4.75
C LEU A 301 7.07 -8.87 4.23
N ASN A 302 5.78 -8.53 4.16
CA ASN A 302 4.74 -9.43 3.65
C ASN A 302 4.93 -9.81 2.18
N GLU A 303 5.59 -8.98 1.37
CA GLU A 303 5.87 -9.30 -0.04
C GLU A 303 6.92 -10.40 -0.15
N TYR A 304 7.93 -10.39 0.72
CA TYR A 304 8.95 -11.45 0.81
C TYR A 304 8.38 -12.73 1.42
N ALA A 305 7.49 -12.60 2.41
CA ALA A 305 6.78 -13.72 2.98
C ALA A 305 5.92 -14.49 1.95
N ALA A 306 5.41 -13.80 0.93
CA ALA A 306 4.63 -14.41 -0.16
C ALA A 306 5.46 -15.34 -1.06
N ALA A 307 6.80 -15.31 -1.00
CA ALA A 307 7.69 -16.25 -1.67
C ALA A 307 7.72 -17.64 -1.01
N LYS A 308 7.17 -17.77 0.22
CA LYS A 308 7.07 -19.02 1.00
C LYS A 308 8.41 -19.69 1.37
N LYS A 309 9.53 -19.00 1.17
CA LYS A 309 10.86 -19.42 1.65
C LYS A 309 11.06 -19.03 3.10
N LEU A 310 11.95 -19.73 3.81
CA LEU A 310 12.40 -19.31 5.14
C LEU A 310 13.10 -17.94 5.06
N LEU A 311 12.58 -16.93 5.76
CA LEU A 311 13.14 -15.59 5.76
C LEU A 311 14.26 -15.50 6.80
N VAL A 312 15.49 -15.29 6.36
CA VAL A 312 16.65 -15.05 7.22
C VAL A 312 16.83 -13.55 7.34
N MET A 313 16.43 -13.00 8.49
CA MET A 313 16.34 -11.58 8.74
C MET A 313 17.51 -11.09 9.57
N PHE A 314 18.42 -10.34 8.98
CA PHE A 314 19.51 -9.66 9.67
C PHE A 314 19.06 -8.26 10.10
N MET A 315 18.95 -8.03 11.38
CA MET A 315 18.63 -6.72 11.96
C MET A 315 19.91 -6.00 12.29
N VAL A 316 20.25 -4.97 11.51
CA VAL A 316 21.55 -4.30 11.55
C VAL A 316 21.35 -2.79 11.49
N ASN A 317 21.69 -2.09 12.56
CA ASN A 317 21.64 -0.63 12.59
C ASN A 317 22.94 -0.02 12.07
N THR A 318 22.96 0.35 10.78
CA THR A 318 24.12 0.97 10.14
C THR A 318 24.40 2.42 10.59
N GLU A 319 23.49 3.03 11.34
CA GLU A 319 23.65 4.38 11.90
C GLU A 319 24.24 4.37 13.30
N ASP A 320 24.34 3.19 13.94
CA ASP A 320 24.98 3.02 15.25
C ASP A 320 26.50 3.21 15.14
N LYS A 321 26.98 4.33 15.70
CA LYS A 321 28.39 4.69 15.66
C LYS A 321 29.24 3.90 16.65
N ASP A 322 28.66 3.46 17.75
CA ASP A 322 29.37 2.81 18.85
C ASP A 322 29.68 1.34 18.54
N ASN A 323 28.80 0.68 17.78
CA ASN A 323 28.92 -0.73 17.40
C ASN A 323 29.06 -0.94 15.88
N LYS A 324 29.51 0.06 15.15
CA LYS A 324 29.54 0.07 13.67
C LYS A 324 30.27 -1.16 13.09
N GLU A 325 31.41 -1.53 13.63
CA GLU A 325 32.22 -2.67 13.15
C GLU A 325 31.43 -4.00 13.28
N LYS A 326 30.76 -4.21 14.41
CA LYS A 326 29.94 -5.40 14.65
C LYS A 326 28.73 -5.45 13.69
N GLN A 327 28.07 -4.31 13.49
CA GLN A 327 26.94 -4.17 12.58
C GLN A 327 27.35 -4.49 11.13
N GLU A 328 28.45 -3.91 10.65
CA GLU A 328 28.99 -4.17 9.31
C GLU A 328 29.44 -5.62 9.13
N ARG A 329 30.09 -6.22 10.15
CA ARG A 329 30.48 -7.64 10.11
C ARG A 329 29.29 -8.57 9.96
N VAL A 330 28.24 -8.39 10.76
CA VAL A 330 27.03 -9.22 10.70
C VAL A 330 26.31 -9.05 9.35
N LYS A 331 26.23 -7.83 8.84
CA LYS A 331 25.71 -7.56 7.52
C LYS A 331 26.52 -8.26 6.42
N ALA A 332 27.84 -8.17 6.48
CA ALA A 332 28.74 -8.80 5.50
C ALA A 332 28.62 -10.34 5.53
N MET A 333 28.43 -10.95 6.71
CA MET A 333 28.14 -12.39 6.80
C MET A 333 26.85 -12.78 6.07
N GLY A 334 25.78 -11.99 6.26
CA GLY A 334 24.51 -12.21 5.54
C GLY A 334 24.67 -12.06 4.03
N GLU A 335 25.38 -11.04 3.57
CA GLU A 335 25.66 -10.81 2.16
C GLU A 335 26.48 -11.96 1.54
N LEU A 336 27.52 -12.43 2.25
CA LEU A 336 28.35 -13.55 1.80
C LEU A 336 27.50 -14.84 1.64
N LEU A 337 26.66 -15.19 2.63
CA LEU A 337 25.80 -16.36 2.56
C LEU A 337 24.80 -16.26 1.41
N ALA A 338 24.20 -15.09 1.23
CA ALA A 338 23.18 -14.87 0.21
C ALA A 338 23.77 -14.87 -1.21
N MET A 339 24.96 -14.30 -1.43
CA MET A 339 25.54 -14.10 -2.76
C MET A 339 26.54 -15.15 -3.18
N GLU A 340 27.50 -15.50 -2.30
CA GLU A 340 28.54 -16.46 -2.68
C GLU A 340 28.04 -17.90 -2.57
N LYS A 341 27.20 -18.20 -1.58
CA LYS A 341 26.64 -19.53 -1.36
C LYS A 341 25.18 -19.67 -1.87
N ILE A 342 24.81 -18.86 -2.84
CA ILE A 342 23.44 -18.81 -3.40
C ILE A 342 22.95 -20.18 -3.86
N GLU A 343 23.82 -21.00 -4.46
CA GLU A 343 23.47 -22.35 -4.96
C GLU A 343 23.06 -23.31 -3.83
N GLN A 344 23.58 -23.10 -2.62
CA GLN A 344 23.26 -23.94 -1.46
C GLN A 344 21.95 -23.51 -0.77
N TYR A 345 21.68 -22.21 -0.74
CA TYR A 345 20.60 -21.66 0.10
C TYR A 345 19.39 -21.13 -0.68
N HIS A 346 19.55 -20.86 -1.97
CA HIS A 346 18.55 -20.21 -2.81
C HIS A 346 17.17 -20.85 -2.75
N ASP A 347 17.08 -22.18 -2.80
CA ASP A 347 15.79 -22.87 -2.86
C ASP A 347 15.01 -22.82 -1.55
N SER A 348 15.71 -22.75 -0.42
CA SER A 348 15.11 -22.88 0.91
C SER A 348 14.98 -21.56 1.65
N PHE A 349 15.89 -20.62 1.39
CA PHE A 349 16.01 -19.38 2.16
C PHE A 349 15.89 -18.14 1.28
N GLN A 350 15.32 -17.10 1.84
CA GLN A 350 15.42 -15.72 1.37
C GLN A 350 16.11 -14.89 2.44
N PHE A 351 17.29 -14.40 2.14
CA PHE A 351 18.02 -13.52 3.04
C PHE A 351 17.56 -12.09 2.85
N ILE A 352 17.39 -11.37 3.95
CA ILE A 352 17.03 -9.94 3.97
C ILE A 352 17.77 -9.24 5.10
N TRP A 353 17.96 -7.93 4.99
CA TRP A 353 18.44 -7.14 6.11
C TRP A 353 17.53 -5.94 6.37
N MET A 354 17.45 -5.53 7.64
CA MET A 354 16.60 -4.46 8.14
C MET A 354 17.43 -3.50 8.97
N GLY A 355 17.12 -2.20 8.90
CA GLY A 355 17.80 -1.15 9.65
C GLY A 355 17.29 -0.95 11.07
N ASP A 356 16.21 -1.64 11.44
CA ASP A 356 15.52 -1.55 12.73
C ASP A 356 15.14 -2.93 13.25
N THR A 357 14.68 -2.99 14.50
CA THR A 357 14.21 -4.21 15.16
C THR A 357 12.69 -4.28 15.31
N GLU A 358 11.93 -3.28 14.84
CA GLU A 358 10.48 -3.20 15.08
C GLU A 358 9.74 -4.44 14.60
N SER A 359 10.05 -4.90 13.38
CA SER A 359 9.44 -6.11 12.81
C SER A 359 9.85 -7.37 13.57
N GLY A 360 11.13 -7.47 13.98
CA GLY A 360 11.62 -8.57 14.79
C GLY A 360 10.94 -8.61 16.17
N ASN A 361 10.82 -7.47 16.83
CA ASN A 361 10.15 -7.32 18.13
C ASN A 361 8.67 -7.72 18.04
N SER A 362 7.98 -7.34 16.97
CA SER A 362 6.58 -7.73 16.74
C SER A 362 6.42 -9.24 16.51
N ILE A 363 7.37 -9.88 15.80
CA ILE A 363 7.36 -11.33 15.55
C ILE A 363 7.66 -12.11 16.84
N THR A 364 8.69 -11.70 17.58
CA THR A 364 9.16 -12.41 18.80
C THR A 364 8.38 -12.03 20.04
N MET A 365 7.66 -10.90 20.02
CA MET A 365 7.02 -10.28 21.19
C MET A 365 8.03 -10.02 22.33
N SER A 366 9.25 -9.63 21.95
CA SER A 366 10.35 -9.30 22.85
C SER A 366 11.20 -8.19 22.26
N GLU A 367 11.91 -7.46 23.09
CA GLU A 367 12.82 -6.42 22.64
C GLU A 367 14.15 -7.06 22.20
N LEU A 368 14.46 -6.92 20.90
CA LEU A 368 15.71 -7.38 20.31
C LEU A 368 16.70 -6.22 20.20
N THR A 369 17.96 -6.50 20.46
CA THR A 369 19.05 -5.54 20.25
C THR A 369 19.71 -5.77 18.90
N THR A 370 20.31 -4.74 18.29
CA THR A 370 21.12 -4.85 17.07
C THR A 370 22.60 -4.99 17.42
N PRO A 371 23.38 -5.80 16.66
CA PRO A 371 22.96 -6.67 15.58
C PRO A 371 22.27 -7.94 16.06
N ASN A 372 21.29 -8.44 15.30
CA ASN A 372 20.58 -9.69 15.61
C ASN A 372 20.20 -10.46 14.36
N LEU A 373 19.84 -11.72 14.52
CA LEU A 373 19.40 -12.63 13.48
C LEU A 373 18.12 -13.36 13.90
N LEU A 374 17.16 -13.41 12.99
CA LEU A 374 15.91 -14.13 13.14
C LEU A 374 15.65 -14.93 11.87
N VAL A 375 15.27 -16.20 11.98
CA VAL A 375 14.75 -16.99 10.86
C VAL A 375 13.26 -17.19 11.05
N LEU A 376 12.45 -16.74 10.09
CA LEU A 376 10.99 -16.81 10.12
C LEU A 376 10.49 -17.78 9.03
N ASN A 377 9.64 -18.72 9.43
CA ASN A 377 8.81 -19.47 8.48
C ASN A 377 7.50 -18.70 8.27
N PRO A 378 7.27 -18.09 7.09
CA PRO A 378 6.09 -17.27 6.86
C PRO A 378 4.78 -18.06 6.79
N GLU A 379 4.82 -19.35 6.45
CA GLU A 379 3.61 -20.20 6.36
C GLU A 379 3.11 -20.61 7.75
N THR A 380 4.02 -21.07 8.60
CA THR A 380 3.68 -21.56 9.95
C THR A 380 3.72 -20.48 11.02
N GLN A 381 4.30 -19.31 10.72
CA GLN A 381 4.58 -18.23 11.67
C GLN A 381 5.49 -18.67 12.83
N LEU A 382 6.28 -19.73 12.60
CA LEU A 382 7.32 -20.17 13.50
C LEU A 382 8.59 -19.35 13.25
N TYR A 383 9.31 -19.06 14.32
CA TYR A 383 10.60 -18.37 14.21
C TYR A 383 11.66 -19.06 15.05
N TYR A 384 12.92 -18.86 14.63
CA TYR A 384 14.09 -19.45 15.25
C TYR A 384 15.10 -18.34 15.55
N LEU A 385 15.67 -18.39 16.75
CA LEU A 385 16.73 -17.48 17.19
C LEU A 385 17.99 -18.28 17.48
N PRO A 386 19.18 -17.77 17.15
CA PRO A 386 20.42 -18.39 17.57
C PRO A 386 20.56 -18.30 19.09
N ARG A 387 21.24 -19.28 19.69
CA ARG A 387 21.47 -19.32 21.13
C ARG A 387 22.54 -18.32 21.57
N GLU A 388 23.50 -18.07 20.70
CA GLU A 388 24.63 -17.16 20.93
C GLU A 388 24.37 -15.84 20.19
N PRO A 389 24.89 -14.71 20.70
CA PRO A 389 24.81 -13.43 19.98
C PRO A 389 25.47 -13.55 18.61
N VAL A 390 24.74 -13.10 17.56
CA VAL A 390 25.20 -13.23 16.16
C VAL A 390 26.51 -12.47 15.91
N GLU A 391 26.81 -11.43 16.69
CA GLU A 391 28.03 -10.62 16.58
C GLU A 391 29.30 -11.40 16.92
N ASP A 392 29.20 -12.41 17.79
CA ASP A 392 30.32 -13.25 18.22
C ASP A 392 30.38 -14.58 17.45
N MET A 393 29.38 -14.86 16.62
CA MET A 393 29.22 -16.13 15.92
C MET A 393 30.17 -16.24 14.73
N PRO A 394 30.97 -17.32 14.61
CA PRO A 394 31.72 -17.63 13.40
C PRO A 394 30.76 -18.04 12.26
N LEU A 395 31.21 -17.87 11.01
CA LEU A 395 30.41 -18.17 9.83
C LEU A 395 29.97 -19.62 9.74
N ASP A 396 30.84 -20.56 10.10
CA ASP A 396 30.55 -22.00 10.09
C ASP A 396 29.48 -22.40 11.11
N VAL A 397 29.44 -21.72 12.27
CA VAL A 397 28.38 -21.92 13.26
C VAL A 397 27.04 -21.36 12.75
N LEU A 398 27.06 -20.22 12.08
CA LEU A 398 25.88 -19.65 11.45
C LEU A 398 25.35 -20.56 10.32
N GLU A 399 26.22 -21.11 9.50
CA GLU A 399 25.84 -22.08 8.46
C GLU A 399 25.19 -23.32 9.07
N LYS A 400 25.79 -23.86 10.12
CA LYS A 400 25.24 -25.00 10.83
C LYS A 400 23.86 -24.66 11.43
N PHE A 401 23.70 -23.46 12.01
CA PHE A 401 22.41 -23.00 12.51
C PHE A 401 21.33 -22.99 11.42
N LEU A 402 21.64 -22.47 10.20
CA LEU A 402 20.71 -22.46 9.08
C LEU A 402 20.34 -23.88 8.62
N VAL A 403 21.31 -24.80 8.56
CA VAL A 403 21.05 -26.20 8.23
C VAL A 403 20.17 -26.86 9.29
N ASP A 404 20.47 -26.64 10.58
CA ASP A 404 19.69 -27.20 11.69
C ASP A 404 18.25 -26.62 11.73
N VAL A 405 18.05 -25.35 11.31
CA VAL A 405 16.69 -24.76 11.12
C VAL A 405 15.95 -25.43 9.98
N LYS A 406 16.62 -25.65 8.82
CA LYS A 406 16.02 -26.32 7.65
C LYS A 406 15.61 -27.77 7.97
N GLU A 407 16.39 -28.45 8.79
CA GLU A 407 16.14 -29.81 9.22
C GLU A 407 15.25 -29.91 10.46
N GLU A 408 14.68 -28.79 10.91
CA GLU A 408 13.78 -28.68 12.10
C GLU A 408 14.40 -29.25 13.40
N LYS A 409 15.73 -29.18 13.54
CA LYS A 409 16.47 -29.66 14.72
C LYS A 409 16.48 -28.66 15.87
N ILE A 410 16.15 -27.41 15.60
CA ILE A 410 16.14 -26.32 16.57
C ILE A 410 14.71 -26.10 17.08
N GLU A 411 14.59 -25.80 18.37
CA GLU A 411 13.31 -25.46 18.98
C GLU A 411 12.70 -24.23 18.30
N ALA A 412 11.49 -24.41 17.76
CA ALA A 412 10.73 -23.37 17.10
C ALA A 412 9.90 -22.59 18.13
N HIS A 413 9.84 -21.29 17.96
CA HIS A 413 9.02 -20.39 18.76
C HIS A 413 7.89 -19.79 17.92
N GLY A 414 6.82 -19.29 18.56
CA GLY A 414 5.74 -18.60 17.85
C GLY A 414 4.61 -19.53 17.39
N GLY A 415 4.21 -19.41 16.12
CA GLY A 415 3.15 -20.20 15.51
C GLY A 415 1.77 -19.54 15.49
N THR A 416 0.75 -20.26 15.00
CA THR A 416 -0.62 -19.78 14.77
C THR A 416 -1.63 -20.24 15.83
N GLY A 417 -1.18 -20.89 16.91
CA GLY A 417 -2.02 -21.40 17.99
C GLY A 417 -2.87 -20.33 18.68
N PHE A 418 -4.00 -20.72 19.27
CA PHE A 418 -4.92 -19.81 19.96
C PHE A 418 -4.22 -18.97 21.04
N LEU A 419 -3.46 -19.63 21.94
CA LEU A 419 -2.71 -18.94 23.00
C LEU A 419 -1.71 -17.93 22.44
N GLN A 420 -1.07 -18.26 21.30
CA GLN A 420 -0.12 -17.36 20.66
C GLN A 420 -0.81 -16.12 20.05
N ARG A 421 -2.03 -16.29 19.50
CA ARG A 421 -2.84 -15.16 19.00
C ARG A 421 -3.26 -14.23 20.14
N VAL A 422 -3.67 -14.80 21.28
CA VAL A 422 -4.00 -14.00 22.48
C VAL A 422 -2.78 -13.26 22.99
N LYS A 423 -1.62 -13.95 23.09
CA LYS A 423 -0.36 -13.31 23.52
C LYS A 423 0.04 -12.16 22.58
N ARG A 424 -0.10 -12.34 21.27
CA ARG A 424 0.18 -11.29 20.27
C ARG A 424 -0.77 -10.10 20.44
N LEU A 425 -2.06 -10.35 20.60
CA LEU A 425 -3.05 -9.30 20.84
C LEU A 425 -2.73 -8.49 22.11
N LEU A 426 -2.38 -9.16 23.20
CA LEU A 426 -2.00 -8.50 24.45
C LEU A 426 -0.70 -7.68 24.29
N TYR A 427 0.28 -8.20 23.55
CA TYR A 427 1.50 -7.48 23.24
C TYR A 427 1.24 -6.23 22.42
N ASP A 428 0.40 -6.31 21.38
CA ASP A 428 0.03 -5.17 20.52
C ASP A 428 -0.72 -4.09 21.32
N ILE A 429 -1.63 -4.49 22.21
CA ILE A 429 -2.32 -3.55 23.11
C ILE A 429 -1.31 -2.88 24.03
N PHE A 430 -0.41 -3.65 24.65
CA PHE A 430 0.56 -3.13 25.60
C PHE A 430 1.55 -2.17 24.94
N THR A 431 2.10 -2.52 23.77
CA THR A 431 3.02 -1.65 23.02
C THR A 431 2.34 -0.38 22.53
N THR A 432 1.06 -0.47 22.12
CA THR A 432 0.27 0.70 21.74
C THR A 432 0.05 1.64 22.93
N LEU A 433 -0.29 1.09 24.10
CA LEU A 433 -0.44 1.87 25.32
C LEU A 433 0.87 2.56 25.72
N LEU A 434 2.00 1.84 25.65
CA LEU A 434 3.32 2.40 25.92
C LEU A 434 3.68 3.52 24.93
N SER A 435 3.39 3.34 23.64
CA SER A 435 3.62 4.35 22.61
C SER A 435 2.82 5.63 22.88
N ILE A 436 1.54 5.51 23.26
CA ILE A 436 0.70 6.67 23.63
C ILE A 436 1.25 7.34 24.90
N TRP A 437 1.66 6.56 25.90
CA TRP A 437 2.25 7.08 27.13
C TRP A 437 3.55 7.86 26.88
N GLN A 438 4.43 7.34 26.03
CA GLN A 438 5.70 7.98 25.67
C GLN A 438 5.48 9.24 24.80
N SER A 439 4.51 9.19 23.89
CA SER A 439 4.19 10.30 22.99
C SER A 439 3.55 11.49 23.73
N SER A 440 2.57 11.23 24.61
CA SER A 440 1.90 12.26 25.40
C SER A 440 1.21 11.68 26.63
N ARG A 441 1.77 11.96 27.81
CA ARG A 441 1.17 11.56 29.09
C ARG A 441 -0.23 12.15 29.28
N ILE A 442 -0.43 13.40 28.82
CA ILE A 442 -1.74 14.09 28.94
C ILE A 442 -2.78 13.35 28.09
N LEU A 443 -2.45 13.01 26.84
CA LEU A 443 -3.35 12.27 25.96
C LEU A 443 -3.72 10.90 26.54
N PHE A 444 -2.77 10.21 27.16
CA PHE A 444 -3.01 8.94 27.84
C PHE A 444 -4.06 9.09 28.97
N PHE A 445 -3.89 10.09 29.85
CA PHE A 445 -4.84 10.31 30.93
C PHE A 445 -6.22 10.77 30.44
N VAL A 446 -6.30 11.54 29.36
CA VAL A 446 -7.57 11.92 28.75
C VAL A 446 -8.28 10.71 28.15
N MET A 447 -7.56 9.87 27.40
CA MET A 447 -8.16 8.71 26.71
C MET A 447 -8.55 7.58 27.67
N PHE A 448 -7.76 7.31 28.70
CA PHE A 448 -7.95 6.17 29.60
C PHE A 448 -8.39 6.57 31.01
N GLY A 449 -7.89 7.68 31.56
CA GLY A 449 -8.17 8.13 32.91
C GLY A 449 -9.60 8.65 33.07
N ILE A 450 -10.11 9.43 32.12
CA ILE A 450 -11.48 9.97 32.22
C ILE A 450 -12.53 8.85 32.10
N PRO A 451 -12.49 7.95 31.09
CA PRO A 451 -13.46 6.84 31.01
C PRO A 451 -13.41 5.91 32.19
N THR A 452 -12.22 5.57 32.71
CA THR A 452 -12.08 4.70 33.90
C THR A 452 -12.61 5.38 35.15
N ALA A 453 -12.40 6.69 35.31
CA ALA A 453 -12.97 7.43 36.45
C ALA A 453 -14.51 7.46 36.41
N ILE A 454 -15.10 7.70 35.20
CA ILE A 454 -16.55 7.66 34.99
C ILE A 454 -17.11 6.26 35.35
N ILE A 455 -16.50 5.21 34.78
CA ILE A 455 -16.91 3.81 35.06
C ILE A 455 -16.82 3.51 36.56
N SER A 456 -15.72 3.94 37.24
CA SER A 456 -15.54 3.73 38.68
C SER A 456 -16.60 4.44 39.52
N ILE A 457 -16.98 5.67 39.14
CA ILE A 457 -18.05 6.44 39.82
C ILE A 457 -19.40 5.74 39.64
N VAL A 458 -19.71 5.28 38.40
CA VAL A 458 -20.96 4.54 38.12
C VAL A 458 -21.02 3.22 38.89
N CYS A 459 -19.94 2.42 38.86
CA CYS A 459 -19.86 1.18 39.62
C CYS A 459 -20.01 1.42 41.13
N TYR A 460 -19.33 2.46 41.64
CA TYR A 460 -19.45 2.83 43.05
C TYR A 460 -20.89 3.22 43.41
N GLY A 461 -21.54 4.04 42.57
CA GLY A 461 -22.94 4.44 42.77
C GLY A 461 -23.90 3.24 42.76
N LEU A 462 -23.71 2.30 41.82
CA LEU A 462 -24.54 1.09 41.76
C LEU A 462 -24.32 0.18 42.96
N CYS A 463 -23.06 -0.04 43.36
CA CYS A 463 -22.76 -0.85 44.55
C CYS A 463 -23.25 -0.21 45.86
N CYS A 464 -23.30 1.11 45.96
CA CYS A 464 -23.80 1.80 47.14
C CYS A 464 -25.33 1.97 47.15
N MET A 465 -26.02 1.87 46.00
CA MET A 465 -27.49 1.92 45.94
C MET A 465 -28.16 0.61 46.41
N GLU A 466 -27.45 -0.53 46.43
CA GLU A 466 -27.98 -1.80 46.91
C GLU A 466 -28.04 -1.92 48.47
N THR A 467 -27.61 -0.92 49.23
CA THR A 467 -27.60 -0.95 50.70
C THR A 467 -28.59 0.02 51.36
N SER A 468 -29.51 0.63 50.63
CA SER A 468 -30.61 1.38 51.20
C SER A 468 -31.96 0.66 50.95
N ASP A 469 -32.14 -0.50 51.57
CA ASP A 469 -33.47 -0.99 51.86
C ASP A 469 -34.09 -0.03 52.86
N GLU A 470 -34.79 0.97 52.40
CA GLU A 470 -35.67 1.78 53.24
C GLU A 470 -36.86 0.93 53.63
N GLU A 471 -36.89 0.66 54.93
CA GLU A 471 -37.97 0.13 55.72
C GLU A 471 -39.24 0.97 55.46
N TYR A 472 -40.13 0.48 54.60
CA TYR A 472 -41.48 1.03 54.45
C TYR A 472 -42.26 0.70 55.69
N THR A 473 -42.39 1.63 56.61
CA THR A 473 -43.43 1.60 57.64
C THR A 473 -44.79 1.86 57.00
N GLU A 474 -45.64 0.81 57.08
CA GLU A 474 -47.06 0.89 56.78
C GLU A 474 -47.72 1.86 57.80
N GLU A 475 -48.19 3.02 57.34
CA GLU A 475 -49.17 3.84 58.05
C GLU A 475 -50.55 3.64 57.40
N GLU A 476 -51.46 3.25 58.24
CA GLU A 476 -52.85 2.83 58.00
C GLU A 476 -53.67 3.91 57.27
N GLU A 477 -54.51 3.41 56.37
CA GLU A 477 -55.60 4.14 55.70
C GLU A 477 -56.65 4.62 56.70
N GLU A 478 -56.98 5.89 56.70
CA GLU A 478 -58.30 6.35 57.13
C GLU A 478 -59.02 7.00 55.95
N GLU A 479 -60.24 6.48 55.75
CA GLU A 479 -61.19 6.74 54.68
C GLU A 479 -61.85 8.13 54.80
N GLU A 480 -62.13 8.72 53.58
CA GLU A 480 -63.32 9.42 53.08
C GLU A 480 -63.60 10.87 53.50
N PRO A 481 -64.52 11.63 52.76
CA PRO A 481 -65.17 11.30 51.49
C PRO A 481 -65.12 12.43 50.43
N ALA A 482 -65.63 12.02 49.28
CA ALA A 482 -65.93 12.74 48.05
C ALA A 482 -66.78 14.02 48.20
N ILE A 483 -66.49 15.05 47.41
CA ILE A 483 -67.48 15.95 46.78
C ILE A 483 -67.05 16.34 45.37
N GLU A 484 -67.84 15.94 44.49
CA GLU A 484 -68.36 16.24 43.19
C GLU A 484 -68.17 17.66 42.65
N ARG A 485 -67.96 17.67 41.32
CA ARG A 485 -68.59 18.48 40.31
C ARG A 485 -67.81 19.56 39.55
N ASN A 486 -67.81 19.24 38.26
CA ASN A 486 -68.13 20.09 37.09
C ASN A 486 -66.98 20.96 36.55
N ALA A 487 -66.50 20.58 35.41
CA ALA A 487 -66.96 20.84 34.03
C ALA A 487 -67.02 22.34 33.71
N VAL A 488 -66.44 22.62 32.64
CA VAL A 488 -66.76 23.55 31.55
C VAL A 488 -65.45 24.14 31.02
N GLU A 489 -64.99 23.64 29.90
CA GLU A 489 -65.19 24.11 28.54
C GLU A 489 -64.59 25.48 28.19
N LEU A 490 -63.88 25.37 27.07
CA LEU A 490 -63.82 26.26 25.90
C LEU A 490 -62.76 27.39 25.96
N GLU A 491 -62.05 27.23 24.99
CA GLU A 491 -61.93 27.83 23.65
C GLU A 491 -60.93 29.00 23.55
N ASP A 492 -60.15 28.77 22.57
CA ASP A 492 -59.84 29.65 21.42
C ASP A 492 -58.87 30.83 21.58
N ALA A 493 -57.93 30.62 20.80
CA ALA A 493 -57.60 31.38 19.59
C ALA A 493 -56.77 32.67 19.72
N GLU A 494 -55.88 32.58 18.81
CA GLU A 494 -55.45 33.66 17.89
C GLU A 494 -54.44 34.71 18.39
N MET A 495 -53.42 34.55 17.72
CA MET A 495 -52.95 35.41 16.62
C MET A 495 -52.23 36.70 16.96
N LEU A 496 -51.07 36.72 16.35
CA LEU A 496 -50.52 37.81 15.52
C LEU A 496 -49.82 39.00 16.14
N LYS A 497 -48.62 39.09 15.61
CA LYS A 497 -47.98 40.22 14.91
C LYS A 497 -46.99 41.11 15.66
N ILE A 498 -45.82 41.09 15.03
CA ILE A 498 -45.09 42.22 14.41
C ILE A 498 -44.23 43.12 15.31
N GLY A 499 -42.99 43.27 14.84
CA GLY A 499 -42.15 44.42 15.01
C GLY A 499 -40.69 44.07 15.32
N ALA A 500 -39.86 43.89 14.39
CA ALA A 500 -39.07 44.80 13.57
C ALA A 500 -38.20 45.78 14.37
N LYS A 501 -36.92 45.77 13.99
CA LYS A 501 -35.89 46.81 14.18
C LYS A 501 -35.24 46.88 15.56
N GLU A 502 -33.96 46.98 15.69
CA GLU A 502 -32.90 47.74 15.02
C GLU A 502 -31.52 47.27 15.50
N THR A 503 -30.58 47.15 14.58
CA THR A 503 -29.15 47.33 14.84
C THR A 503 -28.84 48.75 15.28
N PRO A 504 -27.82 48.99 16.12
CA PRO A 504 -26.64 49.58 15.54
C PRO A 504 -25.28 49.30 16.24
N THR A 505 -24.30 49.28 15.35
CA THR A 505 -23.00 49.99 15.36
C THR A 505 -21.94 49.69 16.42
N ILE A 506 -20.83 49.27 15.85
CA ILE A 506 -19.43 49.35 16.26
C ILE A 506 -19.04 50.76 16.76
N PRO A 507 -18.10 50.86 17.69
CA PRO A 507 -16.93 51.67 17.38
C PRO A 507 -15.56 51.03 17.68
N LYS A 508 -14.71 51.35 16.75
CA LYS A 508 -13.28 51.42 16.59
C LYS A 508 -12.39 51.58 17.84
N SER A 509 -11.24 50.93 17.71
CA SER A 509 -9.89 51.16 18.23
C SER A 509 -9.53 52.63 18.55
N PRO A 510 -8.56 52.91 19.47
CA PRO A 510 -7.24 53.20 18.93
C PRO A 510 -6.02 52.68 19.76
N ASP A 511 -4.99 52.36 18.96
CA ASP A 511 -3.57 52.74 19.01
C ASP A 511 -2.79 52.79 20.35
N ASP A 512 -1.70 52.11 20.26
CA ASP A 512 -0.30 52.55 20.26
C ASP A 512 0.62 52.14 21.43
N LYS A 513 1.81 51.77 20.96
CA LYS A 513 3.18 51.88 21.52
C LYS A 513 3.75 50.65 22.20
N LYS A 514 4.67 49.94 21.48
CA LYS A 514 6.13 50.20 21.34
C LYS A 514 6.98 49.92 22.58
N ASN A 515 8.01 49.14 22.29
CA ASN A 515 9.32 48.94 22.96
C ASN A 515 9.32 47.87 24.06
N ASP A 516 10.24 46.90 24.04
CA ASP A 516 11.65 46.73 23.57
C ASP A 516 11.87 45.32 23.03
#